data_aac52b318b2f62ff16b0f6a6657e5ad9
#
_entry.id   aac52b318b2f62ff16b0f6a6657e5ad9
#
_cell.length_a   1.000
_cell.length_b   1.000
_cell.length_c   1.000
_cell.angle_alpha   90.00
_cell.angle_beta   90.00
_cell.angle_gamma   90.00
#
_symmetry.space_group_name_H-M   'P 1'
#
loop_
_entity.id
_entity.type
_entity.pdbx_description
1 polymer ?
#
loop_
_entity_poly.entity_id
_entity_poly.type
_entity_poly.pdbx_seq_one_letter_code
_entity_poly.pdbx_strand_id
1 'polypeptide(L)'
;WNHIWSTAGCSVDQWLNADEYHLQYFKKVMIPITNPQYLRSDFHFRFRNYASLEPNGYDGWQSNVDQWHIDYVSLEQGGSCTDLYPHDVAFVMPTTSALKEYQSMPWNQYRSSDMKESFHSDMSNLAANVINVSYSYKVTSEQGAMIAEQPSSSENAQPYYNSGLYVNPYHTDAAINFSYPYNGADSAVFKITHLFNVTGGAGDDCIANDTCVFLQKFYNYYAYDDGTAEGGYSLISQLTYPENYLAVRFTLAQADTLRGVRMWFNSVLDDANIQPITLMVWDDFLDEPDEILLSMDNQYPAHADNPSEFVYYEFEEPLVVSGTFYVGIYQRVNEPLNIGFDQNNDARAHWLYNTSGEWKEPFLYGAPMIRPVLGKHFDCSPVREIDQLQFSVYPNPADQQITVALDNGKYQKALAVMYDMTGRKVAEYSLNDNYNTLNISGLNSGMYLLQIKTENQAAIKKIIKR
;
A
#
# COMPACT_ATOMS: atom_id res chain seq x y z
N TRP A 1 -27.55 14.03 -5.42
CA TRP A 1 -26.47 13.84 -6.39
C TRP A 1 -26.99 14.08 -7.80
N ASN A 2 -26.28 14.88 -8.60
CA ASN A 2 -26.57 15.12 -10.01
C ASN A 2 -25.51 14.44 -10.86
N HIS A 3 -25.94 13.71 -11.89
CA HIS A 3 -25.03 13.10 -12.85
C HIS A 3 -24.51 14.18 -13.80
N ILE A 4 -23.19 14.31 -13.92
CA ILE A 4 -22.53 15.37 -14.71
C ILE A 4 -21.81 14.80 -15.93
N TRP A 5 -21.16 13.64 -15.76
CA TRP A 5 -20.36 13.00 -16.80
C TRP A 5 -20.40 11.49 -16.65
N SER A 6 -20.28 10.76 -17.74
CA SER A 6 -20.09 9.32 -17.75
C SER A 6 -19.38 8.86 -19.03
N THR A 7 -18.74 7.72 -18.95
CA THR A 7 -18.22 7.01 -20.10
C THR A 7 -18.54 5.53 -19.95
N ALA A 8 -18.65 4.81 -21.07
CA ALA A 8 -18.86 3.37 -21.08
C ALA A 8 -17.52 2.64 -20.92
N GLY A 9 -17.54 1.47 -20.29
CA GLY A 9 -16.42 0.55 -20.30
C GLY A 9 -16.16 0.05 -21.71
N CYS A 10 -14.90 -0.22 -22.03
CA CYS A 10 -14.49 -0.79 -23.31
C CYS A 10 -13.16 -1.55 -23.13
N SER A 11 -12.74 -2.32 -24.12
CA SER A 11 -11.40 -2.92 -24.08
C SER A 11 -10.31 -1.85 -24.17
N VAL A 12 -9.10 -2.18 -23.68
CA VAL A 12 -7.93 -1.28 -23.77
C VAL A 12 -7.66 -0.88 -25.22
N ASP A 13 -7.77 -1.81 -26.15
CA ASP A 13 -7.58 -1.53 -27.58
C ASP A 13 -8.61 -0.53 -28.13
N GLN A 14 -9.87 -0.67 -27.73
CA GLN A 14 -10.92 0.28 -28.10
C GLN A 14 -10.67 1.65 -27.48
N TRP A 15 -10.22 1.68 -26.22
CA TRP A 15 -9.88 2.92 -25.53
C TRP A 15 -8.72 3.65 -26.20
N LEU A 16 -7.63 2.95 -26.52
CA LEU A 16 -6.46 3.51 -27.18
C LEU A 16 -6.75 4.03 -28.59
N ASN A 17 -7.72 3.44 -29.29
CA ASN A 17 -8.10 3.84 -30.65
C ASN A 17 -9.28 4.82 -30.72
N ALA A 18 -9.83 5.26 -29.58
CA ALA A 18 -11.07 6.06 -29.56
C ALA A 18 -10.89 7.51 -29.99
N ASP A 19 -9.67 8.03 -30.09
CA ASP A 19 -9.37 9.40 -30.49
C ASP A 19 -8.10 9.51 -31.35
N GLU A 20 -7.78 10.72 -31.82
CA GLU A 20 -6.61 11.03 -32.63
C GLU A 20 -5.26 10.89 -31.89
N TYR A 21 -5.28 10.84 -30.56
CA TYR A 21 -4.13 10.63 -29.69
C TYR A 21 -3.99 9.15 -29.35
N HIS A 22 -3.79 8.33 -30.37
CA HIS A 22 -3.56 6.90 -30.22
C HIS A 22 -2.46 6.62 -29.19
N LEU A 23 -2.62 5.57 -28.39
CA LEU A 23 -1.68 5.09 -27.38
C LEU A 23 -1.64 5.87 -26.07
N GLN A 24 -2.58 6.77 -25.78
CA GLN A 24 -2.72 7.34 -24.44
C GLN A 24 -3.63 6.47 -23.57
N TYR A 25 -3.06 5.87 -22.55
CA TYR A 25 -3.81 5.06 -21.56
C TYR A 25 -4.74 5.93 -20.71
N PHE A 26 -4.31 7.14 -20.36
CA PHE A 26 -5.10 8.11 -19.61
C PHE A 26 -5.62 9.21 -20.54
N LYS A 27 -6.91 9.51 -20.42
CA LYS A 27 -7.57 10.60 -21.17
C LYS A 27 -8.03 11.67 -20.22
N LYS A 28 -7.68 12.93 -20.51
CA LYS A 28 -8.04 14.07 -19.69
C LYS A 28 -9.51 14.42 -19.88
N VAL A 29 -10.24 14.56 -18.77
CA VAL A 29 -11.64 15.02 -18.76
C VAL A 29 -11.73 16.32 -17.97
N MET A 30 -12.16 17.40 -18.61
CA MET A 30 -12.32 18.73 -18.01
C MET A 30 -13.80 19.01 -17.83
N ILE A 31 -14.24 19.27 -16.61
CA ILE A 31 -15.65 19.51 -16.27
C ILE A 31 -15.79 20.93 -15.69
N PRO A 32 -16.32 21.91 -16.45
CA PRO A 32 -16.53 23.25 -15.92
C PRO A 32 -17.68 23.26 -14.90
N ILE A 33 -17.41 23.74 -13.69
CA ILE A 33 -18.39 23.88 -12.62
C ILE A 33 -18.85 25.34 -12.60
N THR A 34 -19.84 25.68 -13.43
CA THR A 34 -20.33 27.07 -13.62
C THR A 34 -21.65 27.35 -12.91
N ASN A 35 -22.42 26.33 -12.53
CA ASN A 35 -23.71 26.51 -11.87
C ASN A 35 -23.53 26.96 -10.42
N PRO A 36 -24.07 28.13 -10.02
CA PRO A 36 -23.90 28.67 -8.66
C PRO A 36 -24.34 27.74 -7.53
N GLN A 37 -25.26 26.80 -7.80
CA GLN A 37 -25.69 25.82 -6.78
C GLN A 37 -24.56 24.90 -6.32
N TYR A 38 -23.49 24.73 -7.11
CA TYR A 38 -22.32 23.91 -6.78
C TYR A 38 -21.16 24.74 -6.21
N LEU A 39 -21.18 26.07 -6.31
CA LEU A 39 -20.13 26.95 -5.81
C LEU A 39 -20.35 27.28 -4.32
N ARG A 40 -20.31 26.26 -3.49
CA ARG A 40 -20.64 26.31 -2.06
C ARG A 40 -19.59 25.57 -1.23
N SER A 41 -19.47 25.91 0.04
CA SER A 41 -18.53 25.29 0.97
C SER A 41 -18.79 23.81 1.27
N ASP A 42 -20.00 23.33 0.96
CA ASP A 42 -20.43 21.93 1.10
C ASP A 42 -20.48 21.20 -0.26
N PHE A 43 -19.75 21.69 -1.25
CA PHE A 43 -19.61 21.01 -2.53
C PHE A 43 -18.89 19.68 -2.38
N HIS A 44 -19.48 18.62 -2.94
CA HIS A 44 -18.93 17.28 -2.99
C HIS A 44 -19.09 16.71 -4.40
N PHE A 45 -18.11 15.96 -4.85
CA PHE A 45 -18.21 15.12 -6.03
C PHE A 45 -17.80 13.68 -5.70
N ARG A 46 -18.22 12.73 -6.51
CA ARG A 46 -17.82 11.32 -6.37
C ARG A 46 -17.71 10.67 -7.74
N PHE A 47 -16.81 9.71 -7.82
CA PHE A 47 -16.80 8.72 -8.91
C PHE A 47 -17.70 7.56 -8.53
N ARG A 48 -18.34 6.95 -9.52
CA ARG A 48 -19.15 5.76 -9.36
C ARG A 48 -18.91 4.82 -10.53
N ASN A 49 -18.50 3.61 -10.25
CA ASN A 49 -18.37 2.54 -11.22
C ASN A 49 -19.56 1.57 -11.12
N TYR A 50 -19.89 0.93 -12.23
CA TYR A 50 -20.78 -0.23 -12.31
C TYR A 50 -19.93 -1.37 -12.85
N ALA A 51 -19.43 -2.22 -11.96
CA ALA A 51 -18.68 -3.40 -12.33
C ALA A 51 -19.63 -4.54 -12.66
N SER A 52 -19.29 -5.34 -13.66
CA SER A 52 -19.96 -6.61 -13.95
C SER A 52 -19.44 -7.71 -13.01
N LEU A 53 -20.23 -8.76 -12.84
CA LEU A 53 -19.83 -9.98 -12.11
C LEU A 53 -19.49 -11.12 -13.07
N GLU A 54 -19.59 -10.88 -14.38
CA GLU A 54 -19.32 -11.90 -15.38
C GLU A 54 -17.81 -12.11 -15.56
N PRO A 55 -17.35 -13.36 -15.58
CA PRO A 55 -15.97 -13.67 -15.88
C PRO A 55 -15.64 -13.30 -17.33
N ASN A 56 -14.54 -12.59 -17.54
CA ASN A 56 -14.08 -12.18 -18.89
C ASN A 56 -13.52 -13.33 -19.74
N GLY A 57 -13.75 -14.58 -19.36
CA GLY A 57 -13.20 -15.74 -20.02
C GLY A 57 -11.70 -15.98 -19.71
N TYR A 58 -11.16 -15.26 -18.73
CA TYR A 58 -9.83 -15.46 -18.18
C TYR A 58 -9.95 -16.11 -16.81
N ASP A 59 -9.31 -17.27 -16.65
CA ASP A 59 -9.24 -17.95 -15.35
C ASP A 59 -8.52 -17.06 -14.33
N GLY A 60 -9.06 -16.95 -13.13
CA GLY A 60 -8.42 -16.26 -12.01
C GLY A 60 -8.78 -14.77 -11.80
N TRP A 61 -9.53 -14.13 -12.68
CA TRP A 61 -9.81 -12.67 -12.63
C TRP A 61 -11.24 -12.32 -12.22
N GLN A 62 -11.84 -13.02 -11.29
CA GLN A 62 -13.26 -12.85 -10.98
C GLN A 62 -13.59 -11.57 -10.19
N SER A 63 -12.67 -10.98 -9.48
CA SER A 63 -12.94 -9.81 -8.65
C SER A 63 -12.50 -8.47 -9.24
N ASN A 64 -11.79 -8.48 -10.36
CA ASN A 64 -11.16 -7.30 -10.94
C ASN A 64 -11.59 -7.05 -12.40
N VAL A 65 -12.81 -7.37 -12.75
CA VAL A 65 -13.42 -6.98 -14.01
C VAL A 65 -13.92 -5.53 -13.92
N ASP A 66 -13.92 -4.82 -15.05
CA ASP A 66 -14.40 -3.44 -15.17
C ASP A 66 -13.62 -2.45 -14.27
N GLN A 67 -12.31 -2.52 -14.30
CA GLN A 67 -11.43 -1.60 -13.58
C GLN A 67 -11.42 -0.22 -14.23
N TRP A 68 -11.38 0.79 -13.37
CA TRP A 68 -11.19 2.18 -13.76
C TRP A 68 -10.00 2.75 -13.02
N HIS A 69 -9.04 3.21 -13.77
CA HIS A 69 -7.89 3.93 -13.23
C HIS A 69 -8.19 5.42 -13.32
N ILE A 70 -8.26 6.08 -12.16
CA ILE A 70 -8.51 7.52 -12.04
C ILE A 70 -7.28 8.13 -11.40
N ASP A 71 -6.69 9.08 -12.09
CA ASP A 71 -5.49 9.75 -11.64
C ASP A 71 -5.61 11.26 -11.83
N TYR A 72 -4.74 12.01 -11.19
CA TYR A 72 -4.61 13.46 -11.33
C TYR A 72 -5.93 14.23 -11.17
N VAL A 73 -6.66 13.95 -10.09
CA VAL A 73 -7.93 14.62 -9.79
C VAL A 73 -7.65 15.99 -9.20
N SER A 74 -7.92 17.05 -9.97
CA SER A 74 -7.73 18.44 -9.57
C SER A 74 -9.06 19.19 -9.51
N LEU A 75 -9.22 20.10 -8.56
CA LEU A 75 -10.32 21.02 -8.44
C LEU A 75 -9.78 22.45 -8.26
N GLU A 76 -9.88 23.26 -9.28
CA GLU A 76 -9.27 24.58 -9.32
C GLU A 76 -10.31 25.69 -9.49
N GLN A 77 -10.08 26.82 -8.84
CA GLN A 77 -10.85 28.04 -9.05
C GLN A 77 -10.17 28.91 -10.10
N GLY A 78 -10.91 29.27 -11.15
CA GLY A 78 -10.40 30.15 -12.23
C GLY A 78 -9.54 29.43 -13.28
N GLY A 79 -9.42 28.09 -13.20
CA GLY A 79 -8.79 27.28 -14.24
C GLY A 79 -9.56 27.35 -15.56
N SER A 80 -8.86 27.06 -16.65
CA SER A 80 -9.40 27.05 -18.02
C SER A 80 -9.43 25.63 -18.57
N CYS A 81 -10.47 25.29 -19.35
CA CYS A 81 -10.48 24.03 -20.12
C CYS A 81 -9.37 23.95 -21.18
N THR A 82 -8.60 25.02 -21.37
CA THR A 82 -7.40 25.05 -22.23
C THR A 82 -6.10 24.78 -21.48
N ASP A 83 -6.14 24.68 -20.15
CA ASP A 83 -4.98 24.36 -19.30
C ASP A 83 -4.74 22.85 -19.35
N LEU A 84 -4.18 22.41 -20.48
CA LEU A 84 -4.02 20.99 -20.79
C LEU A 84 -2.79 20.37 -20.12
N TYR A 85 -1.81 21.19 -19.76
CA TYR A 85 -0.51 20.76 -19.29
C TYR A 85 -0.20 21.40 -17.94
N PRO A 86 -0.45 20.69 -16.82
CA PRO A 86 -0.05 21.20 -15.51
C PRO A 86 1.48 21.33 -15.46
N HIS A 87 1.94 22.31 -14.76
CA HIS A 87 3.38 22.53 -14.54
C HIS A 87 3.83 21.66 -13.36
N ASP A 88 3.96 20.35 -13.61
CA ASP A 88 4.15 19.36 -12.57
C ASP A 88 5.10 18.25 -13.00
N VAL A 89 5.90 17.78 -12.06
CA VAL A 89 6.77 16.60 -12.17
C VAL A 89 6.40 15.64 -11.06
N ALA A 90 6.07 14.41 -11.39
CA ALA A 90 5.55 13.43 -10.44
C ALA A 90 6.26 12.09 -10.54
N PHE A 91 6.33 11.34 -9.45
CA PHE A 91 6.65 9.92 -9.49
C PHE A 91 5.56 9.15 -10.25
N VAL A 92 5.96 8.26 -11.14
CA VAL A 92 5.04 7.42 -11.93
C VAL A 92 4.62 6.17 -11.15
N MET A 93 5.56 5.61 -10.39
CA MET A 93 5.36 4.39 -9.62
C MET A 93 5.81 4.59 -8.17
N PRO A 94 5.21 3.86 -7.23
CA PRO A 94 5.73 3.79 -5.88
C PRO A 94 7.19 3.31 -5.87
N THR A 95 8.00 3.84 -4.98
CA THR A 95 9.37 3.37 -4.79
C THR A 95 9.38 2.04 -4.04
N THR A 96 10.32 1.17 -4.40
CA THR A 96 10.40 -0.19 -3.88
C THR A 96 11.49 -0.34 -2.83
N SER A 97 11.56 -1.53 -2.21
CA SER A 97 12.62 -1.95 -1.29
C SER A 97 14.01 -1.74 -1.87
N ALA A 98 14.98 -1.46 -1.01
CA ALA A 98 16.41 -1.50 -1.34
C ALA A 98 16.97 -2.93 -1.41
N LEU A 99 16.16 -3.96 -1.10
CA LEU A 99 16.54 -5.37 -1.21
C LEU A 99 16.31 -5.89 -2.64
N LYS A 100 17.15 -6.84 -3.07
CA LYS A 100 17.10 -7.42 -4.42
C LYS A 100 15.79 -8.15 -4.70
N GLU A 101 15.36 -8.98 -3.75
CA GLU A 101 14.25 -9.93 -3.98
C GLU A 101 13.03 -9.61 -3.12
N TYR A 102 13.22 -9.19 -1.87
CA TYR A 102 12.15 -9.07 -0.90
C TYR A 102 11.74 -7.62 -0.63
N GLN A 103 10.47 -7.39 -0.39
CA GLN A 103 9.98 -6.12 0.17
C GLN A 103 10.17 -6.07 1.70
N SER A 104 10.16 -7.24 2.36
CA SER A 104 10.49 -7.42 3.78
C SER A 104 11.12 -8.78 3.99
N MET A 105 12.04 -8.88 4.96
CA MET A 105 12.64 -10.14 5.36
C MET A 105 12.94 -10.13 6.87
N PRO A 106 13.11 -11.30 7.52
CA PRO A 106 13.52 -11.35 8.92
C PRO A 106 14.86 -10.67 9.15
N TRP A 107 14.96 -9.86 10.21
CA TRP A 107 16.15 -9.06 10.45
C TRP A 107 17.41 -9.89 10.65
N ASN A 108 17.31 -11.06 11.30
CA ASN A 108 18.43 -12.00 11.49
C ASN A 108 18.88 -12.69 10.18
N GLN A 109 18.04 -12.70 9.15
CA GLN A 109 18.34 -13.29 7.85
C GLN A 109 19.05 -12.30 6.91
N TYR A 110 18.92 -10.99 7.14
CA TYR A 110 19.49 -9.95 6.29
C TYR A 110 21.02 -10.05 6.20
N ARG A 111 21.56 -9.87 5.01
CA ARG A 111 22.98 -9.73 4.67
C ARG A 111 23.15 -8.53 3.74
N SER A 112 24.32 -7.89 3.79
CA SER A 112 24.63 -6.77 2.88
C SER A 112 24.61 -7.16 1.40
N SER A 113 24.79 -8.44 1.09
CA SER A 113 24.66 -8.99 -0.28
C SER A 113 23.23 -8.94 -0.83
N ASP A 114 22.23 -8.81 0.06
CA ASP A 114 20.81 -8.73 -0.33
C ASP A 114 20.40 -7.35 -0.85
N MET A 115 21.31 -6.36 -0.77
CA MET A 115 21.07 -5.00 -1.26
C MET A 115 21.12 -4.92 -2.79
N LYS A 116 20.19 -4.17 -3.39
CA LYS A 116 20.29 -3.73 -4.80
C LYS A 116 21.53 -2.86 -5.02
N GLU A 117 21.94 -2.74 -6.26
CA GLU A 117 23.03 -1.83 -6.66
C GLU A 117 22.57 -0.39 -6.80
N SER A 118 21.30 -0.20 -7.21
CA SER A 118 20.69 1.11 -7.41
C SER A 118 19.19 1.10 -7.13
N PHE A 119 18.64 2.27 -6.82
CA PHE A 119 17.21 2.52 -6.88
C PHE A 119 16.83 2.92 -8.30
N HIS A 120 15.87 2.24 -8.88
CA HIS A 120 15.20 2.66 -10.08
C HIS A 120 13.96 3.47 -9.70
N SER A 121 13.83 4.69 -10.23
CA SER A 121 12.69 5.57 -9.96
C SER A 121 12.28 6.27 -11.25
N ASP A 122 11.02 6.08 -11.61
CA ASP A 122 10.41 6.70 -12.77
C ASP A 122 9.70 7.99 -12.40
N MET A 123 9.82 9.01 -13.23
CA MET A 123 9.06 10.25 -13.09
C MET A 123 8.50 10.71 -14.44
N SER A 124 7.43 11.48 -14.37
CA SER A 124 6.78 12.08 -15.53
C SER A 124 6.81 13.61 -15.40
N ASN A 125 7.22 14.28 -16.47
CA ASN A 125 7.09 15.73 -16.61
C ASN A 125 5.77 16.00 -17.36
N LEU A 126 4.77 16.50 -16.68
CA LEU A 126 3.44 16.76 -17.22
C LEU A 126 3.33 18.12 -17.93
N ALA A 127 4.34 18.99 -17.79
CA ALA A 127 4.38 20.28 -18.48
C ALA A 127 4.64 20.13 -19.99
N ALA A 128 4.33 21.19 -20.74
CA ALA A 128 4.58 21.24 -22.17
C ALA A 128 6.05 21.43 -22.58
N ASN A 129 6.92 21.75 -21.63
CA ASN A 129 8.32 22.09 -21.87
C ASN A 129 9.27 21.18 -21.11
N VAL A 130 10.51 21.10 -21.57
CA VAL A 130 11.60 20.42 -20.85
C VAL A 130 11.81 21.11 -19.50
N ILE A 131 11.82 20.33 -18.43
CA ILE A 131 12.07 20.78 -17.06
C ILE A 131 13.38 20.17 -16.57
N ASN A 132 14.25 20.99 -15.96
CA ASN A 132 15.41 20.47 -15.26
C ASN A 132 15.00 20.01 -13.86
N VAL A 133 15.28 18.76 -13.57
CA VAL A 133 14.93 18.11 -12.30
C VAL A 133 16.17 17.56 -11.63
N SER A 134 16.14 17.47 -10.33
CA SER A 134 17.16 16.76 -9.56
C SER A 134 16.51 15.68 -8.72
N TYR A 135 17.18 14.53 -8.63
CA TYR A 135 16.77 13.41 -7.78
C TYR A 135 17.74 13.25 -6.63
N SER A 136 17.22 12.93 -5.47
CA SER A 136 17.97 12.53 -4.28
C SER A 136 17.20 11.52 -3.46
N TYR A 137 17.92 10.75 -2.60
CA TYR A 137 17.26 9.96 -1.58
C TYR A 137 17.97 10.10 -0.24
N LYS A 138 17.23 9.84 0.84
CA LYS A 138 17.77 9.70 2.19
C LYS A 138 17.17 8.50 2.90
N VAL A 139 17.98 7.87 3.74
CA VAL A 139 17.58 6.73 4.57
C VAL A 139 17.76 7.08 6.03
N THR A 140 16.70 6.94 6.82
CA THR A 140 16.74 7.18 8.26
C THR A 140 16.24 5.97 9.03
N SER A 141 16.75 5.77 10.25
CA SER A 141 16.16 4.81 11.18
C SER A 141 14.78 5.31 11.66
N GLU A 142 14.03 4.42 12.32
CA GLU A 142 12.75 4.75 12.95
C GLU A 142 12.87 5.94 13.95
N GLN A 143 13.99 6.03 14.64
CA GLN A 143 14.30 7.13 15.58
C GLN A 143 14.80 8.40 14.88
N GLY A 144 14.86 8.41 13.54
CA GLY A 144 15.26 9.57 12.75
C GLY A 144 16.78 9.72 12.56
N ALA A 145 17.60 8.77 13.03
CA ALA A 145 19.05 8.81 12.76
C ALA A 145 19.33 8.59 11.27
N MET A 146 20.18 9.43 10.69
CA MET A 146 20.60 9.32 9.29
C MET A 146 21.48 8.09 9.10
N ILE A 147 21.08 7.21 8.18
CA ILE A 147 21.84 6.04 7.75
C ILE A 147 22.61 6.35 6.47
N ALA A 148 21.94 6.93 5.49
CA ALA A 148 22.54 7.30 4.22
C ALA A 148 21.81 8.49 3.59
N GLU A 149 22.53 9.23 2.76
CA GLU A 149 22.00 10.29 1.93
C GLU A 149 22.75 10.31 0.61
N GLN A 150 22.03 10.30 -0.49
CA GLN A 150 22.57 10.47 -1.84
C GLN A 150 22.36 11.91 -2.28
N PRO A 151 23.43 12.65 -2.60
CA PRO A 151 23.30 14.01 -3.12
C PRO A 151 22.59 13.99 -4.46
N SER A 152 21.86 15.07 -4.73
CA SER A 152 21.08 15.22 -5.96
C SER A 152 21.96 15.27 -7.22
N SER A 153 21.49 14.59 -8.25
CA SER A 153 21.96 14.76 -9.63
C SER A 153 20.88 15.47 -10.44
N SER A 154 21.27 16.38 -11.34
CA SER A 154 20.31 17.15 -12.14
C SER A 154 20.29 16.66 -13.57
N GLU A 155 19.10 16.50 -14.12
CA GLU A 155 18.86 16.09 -15.50
C GLU A 155 17.67 16.82 -16.11
N ASN A 156 17.52 16.72 -17.44
CA ASN A 156 16.45 17.35 -18.19
C ASN A 156 15.35 16.34 -18.50
N ALA A 157 14.19 16.47 -17.83
CA ALA A 157 13.02 15.69 -18.10
C ALA A 157 12.26 16.21 -19.31
N GLN A 158 12.05 15.36 -20.31
CA GLN A 158 11.27 15.68 -21.50
C GLN A 158 9.78 15.70 -21.18
N PRO A 159 8.98 16.54 -21.87
CA PRO A 159 7.53 16.57 -21.70
C PRO A 159 6.90 15.21 -22.03
N TYR A 160 6.04 14.73 -21.14
CA TYR A 160 5.27 13.49 -21.34
C TYR A 160 4.42 13.52 -22.62
N TYR A 161 3.82 14.68 -22.95
CA TYR A 161 2.95 14.86 -24.11
C TYR A 161 3.67 15.30 -25.40
N ASN A 162 4.99 15.34 -25.41
CA ASN A 162 5.76 15.98 -26.50
C ASN A 162 5.57 15.38 -27.91
N SER A 163 4.91 14.24 -28.04
CA SER A 163 4.71 13.60 -29.35
C SER A 163 3.34 12.95 -29.50
N GLY A 164 2.43 13.13 -28.55
CA GLY A 164 1.16 12.38 -28.51
C GLY A 164 1.36 10.88 -28.30
N LEU A 165 2.58 10.43 -28.08
CA LEU A 165 2.94 9.05 -27.79
C LEU A 165 3.25 8.90 -26.31
N TYR A 166 3.00 7.72 -25.77
CA TYR A 166 3.54 7.31 -24.48
C TYR A 166 5.08 7.31 -24.61
N VAL A 167 5.69 8.33 -24.09
CA VAL A 167 7.15 8.36 -23.93
C VAL A 167 7.46 7.64 -22.64
N ASN A 168 8.43 6.72 -22.65
CA ASN A 168 8.89 6.10 -21.42
C ASN A 168 9.17 7.18 -20.38
N PRO A 169 8.67 7.05 -19.16
CA PRO A 169 8.98 8.00 -18.11
C PRO A 169 10.48 8.21 -18.02
N TYR A 170 10.87 9.43 -17.67
CA TYR A 170 12.25 9.67 -17.30
C TYR A 170 12.59 8.81 -16.08
N HIS A 171 13.74 8.16 -16.07
CA HIS A 171 14.17 7.33 -14.96
C HIS A 171 15.56 7.73 -14.45
N THR A 172 15.80 7.40 -13.19
CA THR A 172 17.14 7.53 -12.59
C THR A 172 17.51 6.24 -11.86
N ASP A 173 18.75 5.80 -12.05
CA ASP A 173 19.35 4.65 -11.37
C ASP A 173 20.35 5.15 -10.34
N ALA A 174 19.85 5.62 -9.20
CA ALA A 174 20.70 6.15 -8.14
C ALA A 174 21.41 5.03 -7.36
N ALA A 175 22.75 5.06 -7.35
CA ALA A 175 23.55 4.03 -6.69
C ALA A 175 23.22 3.91 -5.21
N ILE A 176 23.12 2.66 -4.72
CA ILE A 176 22.94 2.33 -3.30
C ILE A 176 24.33 2.08 -2.69
N ASN A 177 24.84 3.07 -1.96
CA ASN A 177 26.16 3.03 -1.34
C ASN A 177 26.09 2.83 0.19
N PHE A 178 25.09 2.10 0.68
CA PHE A 178 24.91 1.81 2.09
C PHE A 178 24.47 0.36 2.28
N SER A 179 24.51 -0.09 3.52
CA SER A 179 23.83 -1.29 3.98
C SER A 179 23.16 -0.99 5.31
N TYR A 180 22.10 -1.74 5.63
CA TYR A 180 21.39 -1.55 6.90
C TYR A 180 22.25 -2.05 8.07
N PRO A 181 22.37 -1.29 9.17
CA PRO A 181 23.23 -1.62 10.29
C PRO A 181 22.56 -2.68 11.19
N TYR A 182 22.77 -3.96 10.87
CA TYR A 182 22.27 -5.04 11.73
C TYR A 182 22.88 -4.95 13.13
N ASN A 183 22.03 -4.92 14.14
CA ASN A 183 22.43 -4.69 15.53
C ASN A 183 22.03 -5.82 16.50
N GLY A 184 21.53 -6.95 15.97
CA GLY A 184 21.09 -8.10 16.77
C GLY A 184 19.71 -7.93 17.40
N ALA A 185 18.98 -6.86 17.10
CA ALA A 185 17.59 -6.71 17.50
C ALA A 185 16.68 -7.69 16.74
N ASP A 186 15.49 -7.95 17.25
CA ASP A 186 14.53 -8.86 16.63
C ASP A 186 13.84 -8.24 15.40
N SER A 187 13.81 -6.89 15.30
CA SER A 187 13.23 -6.17 14.18
C SER A 187 13.90 -4.82 13.96
N ALA A 188 13.70 -4.24 12.77
CA ALA A 188 14.12 -2.89 12.45
C ALA A 188 13.19 -2.29 11.37
N VAL A 189 13.04 -0.97 11.38
CA VAL A 189 12.36 -0.21 10.33
C VAL A 189 13.24 0.95 9.90
N PHE A 190 13.38 1.12 8.60
CA PHE A 190 14.09 2.23 8.00
C PHE A 190 13.17 2.95 7.03
N LYS A 191 13.21 4.28 7.05
CA LYS A 191 12.46 5.12 6.13
C LYS A 191 13.37 5.55 5.01
N ILE A 192 13.05 5.15 3.78
CA ILE A 192 13.67 5.64 2.55
C ILE A 192 12.77 6.74 2.01
N THR A 193 13.31 7.93 1.82
CA THR A 193 12.59 9.06 1.24
C THR A 193 13.28 9.43 -0.06
N HIS A 194 12.57 9.33 -1.17
CA HIS A 194 12.98 9.75 -2.49
C HIS A 194 12.37 11.11 -2.78
N LEU A 195 13.11 11.98 -3.40
CA LEU A 195 12.70 13.35 -3.67
C LEU A 195 13.15 13.78 -5.07
N PHE A 196 12.21 14.24 -5.88
CA PHE A 196 12.47 15.06 -7.05
C PHE A 196 12.33 16.54 -6.68
N ASN A 197 13.19 17.38 -7.24
CA ASN A 197 13.06 18.82 -7.16
C ASN A 197 13.16 19.42 -8.55
N VAL A 198 12.23 20.30 -8.87
CA VAL A 198 12.31 21.13 -10.05
C VAL A 198 13.36 22.22 -9.81
N THR A 199 14.33 22.33 -10.72
CA THR A 199 15.40 23.33 -10.64
C THR A 199 15.23 24.40 -11.70
N GLY A 200 15.87 25.55 -11.52
CA GLY A 200 15.88 26.60 -12.53
C GLY A 200 14.72 27.60 -12.49
N GLY A 201 13.95 27.69 -11.41
CA GLY A 201 12.90 28.69 -11.19
C GLY A 201 11.60 28.44 -11.96
N ALA A 202 11.45 27.28 -12.57
CA ALA A 202 10.16 26.78 -13.00
C ALA A 202 9.36 26.41 -11.74
N GLY A 203 8.12 26.87 -11.59
CA GLY A 203 7.25 26.47 -10.49
C GLY A 203 6.87 24.99 -10.63
N ASP A 204 6.43 24.41 -9.54
CA ASP A 204 5.78 23.11 -9.52
C ASP A 204 4.39 23.27 -8.89
N ASP A 205 3.35 22.78 -9.58
CA ASP A 205 1.96 23.02 -9.17
C ASP A 205 1.55 22.07 -8.04
N CYS A 206 2.26 20.91 -7.87
CA CYS A 206 1.92 19.90 -6.88
C CYS A 206 3.16 19.30 -6.18
N ILE A 207 3.81 20.05 -5.32
CA ILE A 207 4.99 19.61 -4.55
C ILE A 207 4.73 18.33 -3.72
N ALA A 208 3.47 17.97 -3.45
CA ALA A 208 3.13 16.82 -2.62
C ALA A 208 3.46 15.47 -3.29
N ASN A 209 3.47 15.40 -4.62
CA ASN A 209 3.79 14.19 -5.40
C ASN A 209 5.27 14.09 -5.81
N ASP A 210 6.10 15.06 -5.43
CA ASP A 210 7.56 15.06 -5.62
C ASP A 210 8.29 14.13 -4.65
N THR A 211 7.61 13.67 -3.63
CA THR A 211 8.21 12.87 -2.56
C THR A 211 7.54 11.51 -2.49
N CYS A 212 8.34 10.46 -2.61
CA CYS A 212 7.91 9.09 -2.39
C CYS A 212 8.62 8.49 -1.18
N VAL A 213 7.89 7.74 -0.36
CA VAL A 213 8.41 7.14 0.87
C VAL A 213 8.19 5.65 0.86
N PHE A 214 9.27 4.90 1.08
CA PHE A 214 9.22 3.47 1.34
C PHE A 214 9.66 3.17 2.78
N LEU A 215 8.91 2.31 3.48
CA LEU A 215 9.28 1.81 4.79
C LEU A 215 9.89 0.42 4.64
N GLN A 216 11.21 0.35 4.67
CA GLN A 216 11.92 -0.93 4.69
C GLN A 216 11.74 -1.58 6.05
N LYS A 217 10.99 -2.66 6.08
CA LYS A 217 10.66 -3.41 7.29
C LYS A 217 11.49 -4.69 7.35
N PHE A 218 12.09 -4.91 8.50
CA PHE A 218 12.78 -6.15 8.87
C PHE A 218 12.08 -6.68 10.12
N TYR A 219 11.11 -7.56 9.92
CA TYR A 219 10.35 -8.16 11.01
C TYR A 219 10.73 -9.64 11.17
N ASN A 220 9.74 -10.50 11.29
CA ASN A 220 9.92 -11.95 11.42
C ASN A 220 9.29 -12.72 10.25
N TYR A 221 9.09 -12.07 9.10
CA TYR A 221 8.51 -12.69 7.92
C TYR A 221 9.23 -12.26 6.64
N TYR A 222 9.18 -13.11 5.62
CA TYR A 222 9.51 -12.73 4.25
C TYR A 222 8.28 -12.24 3.51
N ALA A 223 8.43 -11.24 2.66
CA ALA A 223 7.39 -10.76 1.76
C ALA A 223 7.99 -10.36 0.41
N TYR A 224 7.38 -10.84 -0.66
CA TYR A 224 7.60 -10.34 -2.02
C TYR A 224 6.66 -9.18 -2.33
N ASP A 225 5.48 -9.17 -1.71
CA ASP A 225 4.46 -8.15 -1.84
C ASP A 225 4.74 -6.93 -0.95
N ASP A 226 4.23 -5.74 -1.33
CA ASP A 226 4.38 -4.50 -0.58
C ASP A 226 3.31 -4.31 0.52
N GLY A 227 2.32 -5.19 0.57
CA GLY A 227 1.21 -5.18 1.54
C GLY A 227 -0.08 -4.59 0.99
N THR A 228 -0.11 -4.23 -0.30
CA THR A 228 -1.33 -3.82 -1.01
C THR A 228 -1.70 -4.87 -2.06
N ALA A 229 -2.99 -5.07 -2.29
CA ALA A 229 -3.49 -6.00 -3.29
C ALA A 229 -4.15 -5.23 -4.42
N GLU A 230 -3.50 -5.18 -5.58
CA GLU A 230 -4.07 -4.58 -6.79
C GLU A 230 -4.97 -5.58 -7.52
N GLY A 231 -4.82 -6.86 -7.20
CA GLY A 231 -5.59 -7.93 -7.81
C GLY A 231 -5.89 -9.09 -6.86
N GLY A 232 -6.49 -10.13 -7.43
CA GLY A 232 -6.69 -11.40 -6.76
C GLY A 232 -6.26 -12.55 -7.65
N TYR A 233 -5.73 -13.59 -7.04
CA TYR A 233 -5.30 -14.79 -7.74
C TYR A 233 -6.06 -16.01 -7.25
N SER A 234 -6.49 -16.84 -8.20
CA SER A 234 -7.21 -18.08 -7.96
C SER A 234 -6.71 -19.19 -8.85
N LEU A 235 -6.77 -20.42 -8.37
CA LEU A 235 -6.41 -21.61 -9.11
C LEU A 235 -7.67 -22.32 -9.59
N ILE A 236 -7.73 -22.62 -10.88
CA ILE A 236 -8.82 -23.41 -11.49
C ILE A 236 -8.21 -24.49 -12.37
N SER A 237 -8.50 -25.74 -12.05
CA SER A 237 -8.11 -26.90 -12.86
C SER A 237 -9.23 -27.28 -13.82
N GLN A 238 -8.86 -27.77 -14.98
CA GLN A 238 -9.79 -28.41 -15.93
C GLN A 238 -9.96 -29.91 -15.67
N LEU A 239 -9.29 -30.45 -14.64
CA LEU A 239 -9.38 -31.87 -14.28
C LEU A 239 -10.70 -32.18 -13.59
N THR A 240 -11.19 -33.43 -13.77
CA THR A 240 -12.41 -33.93 -13.12
C THR A 240 -12.26 -33.96 -11.59
N TYR A 241 -11.06 -34.21 -11.10
CA TYR A 241 -10.68 -34.14 -9.69
C TYR A 241 -9.55 -33.12 -9.57
N PRO A 242 -9.88 -31.88 -9.23
CA PRO A 242 -8.88 -30.82 -9.18
C PRO A 242 -7.89 -31.05 -8.05
N GLU A 243 -6.63 -30.92 -8.39
CA GLU A 243 -5.50 -30.82 -7.47
C GLU A 243 -4.80 -29.49 -7.79
N ASN A 244 -5.18 -28.45 -7.06
CA ASN A 244 -4.68 -27.11 -7.33
C ASN A 244 -3.69 -26.72 -6.23
N TYR A 245 -2.44 -26.51 -6.61
CA TYR A 245 -1.38 -26.07 -5.70
C TYR A 245 -0.83 -24.72 -6.11
N LEU A 246 -0.55 -23.89 -5.14
CA LEU A 246 0.24 -22.66 -5.25
C LEU A 246 1.40 -22.78 -4.27
N ALA A 247 2.62 -22.56 -4.72
CA ALA A 247 3.82 -22.63 -3.90
C ALA A 247 4.70 -21.39 -4.12
N VAL A 248 5.05 -20.69 -3.05
CA VAL A 248 5.94 -19.53 -3.07
C VAL A 248 7.27 -19.93 -2.45
N ARG A 249 8.37 -19.68 -3.16
CA ARG A 249 9.74 -20.05 -2.81
C ARG A 249 10.38 -19.01 -1.90
N PHE A 250 11.05 -19.47 -0.86
CA PHE A 250 11.83 -18.64 0.06
C PHE A 250 13.18 -19.26 0.33
N THR A 251 14.22 -18.43 0.41
CA THR A 251 15.58 -18.89 0.69
C THR A 251 16.14 -18.21 1.94
N LEU A 252 16.62 -19.01 2.89
CA LEU A 252 17.15 -18.55 4.14
C LEU A 252 18.69 -18.44 4.08
N ALA A 253 19.22 -17.38 4.67
CA ALA A 253 20.67 -17.23 4.88
C ALA A 253 21.21 -18.14 6.00
N GLN A 254 20.36 -18.56 6.93
CA GLN A 254 20.66 -19.52 8.00
C GLN A 254 19.39 -20.26 8.41
N ALA A 255 19.54 -21.46 8.97
CA ALA A 255 18.38 -22.21 9.49
C ALA A 255 17.58 -21.41 10.52
N ASP A 256 16.27 -21.52 10.46
CA ASP A 256 15.33 -20.83 11.36
C ASP A 256 14.08 -21.67 11.60
N THR A 257 13.23 -21.24 12.50
CA THR A 257 11.99 -21.93 12.85
C THR A 257 10.79 -21.25 12.17
N LEU A 258 10.16 -21.95 11.24
CA LEU A 258 8.92 -21.54 10.60
C LEU A 258 7.74 -21.85 11.54
N ARG A 259 6.94 -20.83 11.87
CA ARG A 259 5.87 -20.92 12.86
C ARG A 259 4.48 -20.85 12.29
N GLY A 260 4.35 -20.37 11.10
CA GLY A 260 3.07 -20.19 10.43
C GLY A 260 3.19 -19.32 9.20
N VAL A 261 2.05 -18.94 8.67
CA VAL A 261 1.93 -18.18 7.42
C VAL A 261 0.95 -17.03 7.61
N ARG A 262 1.31 -15.85 7.13
CA ARG A 262 0.36 -14.76 6.96
C ARG A 262 -0.14 -14.75 5.53
N MET A 263 -1.45 -14.71 5.37
CA MET A 263 -2.08 -14.63 4.05
C MET A 263 -3.10 -13.51 4.01
N TRP A 264 -3.29 -12.98 2.83
CA TRP A 264 -4.30 -11.98 2.57
C TRP A 264 -5.28 -12.49 1.51
N PHE A 265 -6.57 -12.35 1.77
CA PHE A 265 -7.64 -12.76 0.86
C PHE A 265 -8.53 -11.56 0.54
N ASN A 266 -8.83 -11.36 -0.73
CA ASN A 266 -9.83 -10.38 -1.15
C ASN A 266 -11.21 -10.83 -0.72
N SER A 267 -12.03 -9.91 -0.22
CA SER A 267 -13.44 -10.16 -0.01
C SER A 267 -14.15 -10.32 -1.35
N VAL A 268 -14.86 -11.42 -1.53
CA VAL A 268 -15.59 -11.72 -2.76
C VAL A 268 -17.07 -11.90 -2.49
N LEU A 269 -17.89 -11.65 -3.51
CA LEU A 269 -19.30 -12.01 -3.48
C LEU A 269 -19.47 -13.54 -3.60
N ASP A 270 -20.65 -14.04 -3.17
CA ASP A 270 -21.05 -15.44 -3.25
C ASP A 270 -20.23 -16.40 -2.37
N ASP A 271 -19.59 -15.86 -1.32
CA ASP A 271 -18.86 -16.62 -0.30
C ASP A 271 -17.80 -17.60 -0.87
N ALA A 272 -17.19 -17.26 -2.01
CA ALA A 272 -16.17 -18.09 -2.64
C ALA A 272 -14.99 -18.40 -1.69
N ASN A 273 -14.73 -17.54 -0.71
CA ASN A 273 -13.69 -17.72 0.30
C ASN A 273 -14.08 -18.63 1.47
N ILE A 274 -15.21 -19.30 1.45
CA ILE A 274 -15.61 -20.24 2.53
C ILE A 274 -15.04 -21.65 2.36
N GLN A 275 -14.43 -21.95 1.23
CA GLN A 275 -13.89 -23.27 0.95
C GLN A 275 -12.61 -23.52 1.74
N PRO A 276 -12.48 -24.70 2.36
CA PRO A 276 -11.28 -25.04 3.10
C PRO A 276 -10.09 -25.24 2.17
N ILE A 277 -8.93 -24.80 2.63
CA ILE A 277 -7.63 -25.04 2.04
C ILE A 277 -6.77 -25.89 2.95
N THR A 278 -5.74 -26.49 2.40
CA THR A 278 -4.63 -27.07 3.13
C THR A 278 -3.43 -26.15 3.00
N LEU A 279 -2.90 -25.65 4.09
CA LEU A 279 -1.61 -24.97 4.11
C LEU A 279 -0.50 -25.99 4.02
N MET A 280 0.49 -25.75 3.19
CA MET A 280 1.55 -26.70 2.90
C MET A 280 2.92 -26.05 2.94
N VAL A 281 3.89 -26.83 3.36
CA VAL A 281 5.33 -26.49 3.26
C VAL A 281 6.03 -27.65 2.59
N TRP A 282 6.88 -27.36 1.62
CA TRP A 282 7.68 -28.34 0.89
C TRP A 282 9.16 -27.97 1.00
N ASP A 283 10.02 -28.97 0.87
CA ASP A 283 11.41 -28.73 0.56
C ASP A 283 11.62 -28.40 -0.92
N ASP A 284 12.86 -28.10 -1.26
CA ASP A 284 13.27 -27.80 -2.64
C ASP A 284 14.04 -28.96 -3.23
N PHE A 285 13.60 -29.38 -4.43
CA PHE A 285 14.39 -30.26 -5.27
C PHE A 285 14.37 -29.76 -6.73
N LEU A 286 15.54 -29.36 -7.23
CA LEU A 286 15.71 -28.85 -8.59
C LEU A 286 14.84 -27.61 -8.89
N ASP A 287 14.75 -26.67 -7.96
CA ASP A 287 13.92 -25.45 -8.07
C ASP A 287 12.39 -25.71 -8.14
N GLU A 288 11.92 -26.86 -7.67
CA GLU A 288 10.50 -27.23 -7.58
C GLU A 288 10.17 -27.76 -6.16
N PRO A 289 8.91 -27.58 -5.70
CA PRO A 289 8.40 -28.21 -4.48
C PRO A 289 8.44 -29.75 -4.59
N ASP A 290 9.01 -30.45 -3.63
CA ASP A 290 9.16 -31.91 -3.64
C ASP A 290 8.54 -32.56 -2.39
N GLU A 291 9.33 -32.90 -1.36
CA GLU A 291 8.83 -33.53 -0.15
C GLU A 291 7.96 -32.58 0.69
N ILE A 292 6.83 -33.08 1.13
CA ILE A 292 5.92 -32.33 2.03
C ILE A 292 6.52 -32.36 3.45
N LEU A 293 6.99 -31.21 3.90
CA LEU A 293 7.52 -31.02 5.26
C LEU A 293 6.44 -30.78 6.29
N LEU A 294 5.34 -30.11 5.89
CA LEU A 294 4.18 -29.83 6.74
C LEU A 294 2.92 -29.71 5.91
N SER A 295 1.81 -30.23 6.45
CA SER A 295 0.49 -30.09 5.89
C SER A 295 -0.52 -29.81 7.02
N MET A 296 -1.27 -28.71 6.89
CA MET A 296 -2.29 -28.30 7.86
C MET A 296 -3.63 -28.16 7.14
N ASP A 297 -4.47 -29.20 7.31
CA ASP A 297 -5.78 -29.29 6.66
C ASP A 297 -6.84 -28.39 7.29
N ASN A 298 -7.93 -28.18 6.54
CA ASN A 298 -9.15 -27.51 6.98
C ASN A 298 -8.91 -26.08 7.47
N GLN A 299 -8.01 -25.36 6.85
CA GLN A 299 -7.87 -23.93 7.05
C GLN A 299 -8.87 -23.18 6.19
N TYR A 300 -9.44 -22.12 6.71
CA TYR A 300 -10.44 -21.32 5.99
C TYR A 300 -9.88 -19.96 5.70
N PRO A 301 -10.09 -19.44 4.47
CA PRO A 301 -9.83 -18.03 4.19
C PRO A 301 -10.56 -17.16 5.22
N ALA A 302 -9.86 -16.21 5.76
CA ALA A 302 -10.38 -15.29 6.75
C ALA A 302 -9.95 -13.86 6.40
N HIS A 303 -10.67 -12.90 6.95
CA HIS A 303 -10.38 -11.47 6.79
C HIS A 303 -10.09 -10.88 8.17
N ALA A 304 -9.08 -10.04 8.26
CA ALA A 304 -8.84 -9.26 9.45
C ALA A 304 -9.90 -8.15 9.59
N ASP A 305 -10.08 -7.64 10.80
CA ASP A 305 -10.99 -6.51 11.06
C ASP A 305 -10.60 -5.25 10.27
N ASN A 306 -9.31 -5.05 10.07
CA ASN A 306 -8.77 -4.02 9.20
C ASN A 306 -8.47 -4.62 7.81
N PRO A 307 -9.05 -4.09 6.72
CA PRO A 307 -8.86 -4.62 5.39
C PRO A 307 -7.42 -4.55 4.85
N SER A 308 -6.51 -3.86 5.56
CA SER A 308 -5.08 -3.81 5.21
C SER A 308 -4.24 -4.83 5.99
N GLU A 309 -4.84 -5.70 6.79
CA GLU A 309 -4.13 -6.65 7.64
C GLU A 309 -4.22 -8.08 7.11
N PHE A 310 -3.08 -8.78 7.26
CA PHE A 310 -2.98 -10.21 6.94
C PHE A 310 -3.54 -11.07 8.07
N VAL A 311 -4.18 -12.17 7.73
CA VAL A 311 -4.56 -13.19 8.70
C VAL A 311 -3.38 -14.12 8.94
N TYR A 312 -3.12 -14.42 10.20
CA TYR A 312 -2.05 -15.34 10.62
C TYR A 312 -2.60 -16.74 10.88
N TYR A 313 -2.01 -17.71 10.20
CA TYR A 313 -2.27 -19.14 10.38
C TYR A 313 -1.06 -19.75 11.10
N GLU A 314 -1.21 -20.03 12.40
CA GLU A 314 -0.15 -20.58 13.22
C GLU A 314 -0.08 -22.09 13.06
N PHE A 315 1.14 -22.63 12.95
CA PHE A 315 1.35 -24.08 12.94
C PHE A 315 1.31 -24.64 14.35
N GLU A 316 0.60 -25.77 14.53
CA GLU A 316 0.53 -26.46 15.83
C GLU A 316 1.93 -26.85 16.34
N GLU A 317 2.78 -27.33 15.43
CA GLU A 317 4.18 -27.65 15.68
C GLU A 317 5.07 -26.84 14.74
N PRO A 318 5.92 -25.94 15.29
CA PRO A 318 6.85 -25.18 14.48
C PRO A 318 7.86 -26.09 13.76
N LEU A 319 8.18 -25.76 12.52
CA LEU A 319 9.07 -26.51 11.67
C LEU A 319 10.45 -25.82 11.54
N VAL A 320 11.55 -26.56 11.72
CA VAL A 320 12.88 -26.04 11.42
C VAL A 320 13.11 -26.15 9.90
N VAL A 321 13.39 -25.02 9.26
CA VAL A 321 13.66 -24.91 7.81
C VAL A 321 15.05 -24.33 7.58
N SER A 322 15.67 -24.71 6.46
CA SER A 322 16.99 -24.22 6.07
C SER A 322 17.16 -24.25 4.55
N GLY A 323 17.98 -23.35 4.00
CA GLY A 323 18.14 -23.25 2.56
C GLY A 323 16.86 -22.77 1.88
N THR A 324 16.52 -23.38 0.74
CA THR A 324 15.31 -23.08 -0.02
C THR A 324 14.16 -23.98 0.42
N PHE A 325 12.97 -23.44 0.54
CA PHE A 325 11.74 -24.14 0.85
C PHE A 325 10.56 -23.40 0.22
N TYR A 326 9.42 -24.07 0.13
CA TYR A 326 8.19 -23.48 -0.41
C TYR A 326 7.10 -23.45 0.64
N VAL A 327 6.31 -22.38 0.60
CA VAL A 327 5.08 -22.22 1.41
C VAL A 327 3.92 -21.90 0.50
N GLY A 328 2.80 -22.56 0.71
CA GLY A 328 1.65 -22.32 -0.14
C GLY A 328 0.39 -23.07 0.29
N ILE A 329 -0.45 -23.33 -0.67
CA ILE A 329 -1.75 -23.97 -0.44
C ILE A 329 -2.00 -25.13 -1.41
N TYR A 330 -2.82 -26.06 -0.94
CA TYR A 330 -3.56 -27.02 -1.73
C TYR A 330 -5.05 -26.75 -1.66
N GLN A 331 -5.69 -26.65 -2.81
CA GLN A 331 -7.11 -26.40 -2.96
C GLN A 331 -7.77 -27.60 -3.64
N ARG A 332 -8.72 -28.24 -2.95
CA ARG A 332 -9.42 -29.46 -3.39
C ARG A 332 -10.58 -29.20 -4.34
N VAL A 333 -11.02 -27.96 -4.45
CA VAL A 333 -12.20 -27.57 -5.22
C VAL A 333 -11.84 -26.53 -6.27
N ASN A 334 -12.64 -26.47 -7.33
CA ASN A 334 -12.45 -25.49 -8.42
C ASN A 334 -13.23 -24.20 -8.17
N GLU A 335 -13.29 -23.75 -6.92
CA GLU A 335 -13.91 -22.47 -6.59
C GLU A 335 -12.83 -21.41 -6.34
N PRO A 336 -12.96 -20.21 -6.89
CA PRO A 336 -11.95 -19.17 -6.73
C PRO A 336 -11.77 -18.74 -5.29
N LEU A 337 -10.58 -18.85 -4.76
CA LEU A 337 -10.26 -18.41 -3.39
C LEU A 337 -9.94 -16.93 -3.29
N ASN A 338 -9.52 -16.32 -4.37
CA ASN A 338 -9.16 -14.91 -4.47
C ASN A 338 -8.09 -14.47 -3.46
N ILE A 339 -6.92 -15.13 -3.51
CA ILE A 339 -5.74 -14.75 -2.74
C ILE A 339 -5.31 -13.36 -3.19
N GLY A 340 -4.94 -12.47 -2.27
CA GLY A 340 -4.41 -11.16 -2.61
C GLY A 340 -3.20 -11.26 -3.53
N PHE A 341 -3.16 -10.39 -4.52
CA PHE A 341 -2.12 -10.38 -5.53
C PHE A 341 -1.60 -8.96 -5.75
N ASP A 342 -0.35 -8.75 -5.37
CA ASP A 342 0.37 -7.49 -5.56
C ASP A 342 0.88 -7.43 -6.99
N GLN A 343 0.50 -6.38 -7.74
CA GLN A 343 0.94 -6.12 -9.10
C GLN A 343 1.98 -5.00 -9.21
N ASN A 344 2.40 -4.41 -8.10
CA ASN A 344 3.47 -3.43 -8.06
C ASN A 344 4.85 -4.11 -8.12
N ASN A 345 4.94 -5.35 -7.64
CA ASN A 345 6.20 -6.07 -7.47
C ASN A 345 6.20 -7.38 -8.25
N ASP A 346 7.22 -7.60 -9.10
CA ASP A 346 7.36 -8.84 -9.88
C ASP A 346 8.08 -9.92 -9.07
N ALA A 347 7.35 -10.94 -8.68
CA ALA A 347 7.88 -12.12 -8.02
C ALA A 347 7.72 -13.41 -8.85
N ARG A 348 7.49 -13.34 -10.15
CA ARG A 348 7.24 -14.50 -11.01
C ARG A 348 8.31 -15.59 -10.92
N ALA A 349 9.55 -15.22 -10.71
CA ALA A 349 10.66 -16.17 -10.55
C ALA A 349 10.64 -16.93 -9.20
N HIS A 350 9.71 -16.58 -8.30
CA HIS A 350 9.69 -17.07 -6.92
C HIS A 350 8.40 -17.80 -6.54
N TRP A 351 7.51 -18.08 -7.47
CA TRP A 351 6.34 -18.91 -7.18
C TRP A 351 5.93 -19.77 -8.36
N LEU A 352 5.31 -20.88 -8.04
CA LEU A 352 4.87 -21.91 -8.99
C LEU A 352 3.42 -22.27 -8.72
N TYR A 353 2.72 -22.72 -9.74
CA TYR A 353 1.39 -23.31 -9.59
C TYR A 353 1.31 -24.66 -10.27
N ASN A 354 0.42 -25.52 -9.76
CA ASN A 354 0.14 -26.82 -10.34
C ASN A 354 -1.37 -27.06 -10.38
N THR A 355 -1.94 -27.15 -11.58
CA THR A 355 -3.37 -27.42 -11.83
C THR A 355 -3.57 -28.61 -12.76
N SER A 356 -2.49 -29.30 -13.09
CA SER A 356 -2.48 -30.37 -14.13
C SER A 356 -1.58 -31.56 -13.77
N GLY A 357 -1.03 -31.62 -12.56
CA GLY A 357 -0.08 -32.64 -12.10
C GLY A 357 1.39 -32.26 -12.27
N GLU A 358 1.68 -31.09 -12.88
CA GLU A 358 3.04 -30.59 -13.09
C GLU A 358 3.15 -29.16 -12.57
N TRP A 359 4.30 -28.82 -11.98
CA TRP A 359 4.61 -27.45 -11.59
C TRP A 359 4.86 -26.57 -12.81
N LYS A 360 4.39 -25.32 -12.76
CA LYS A 360 4.51 -24.36 -13.85
C LYS A 360 4.86 -22.98 -13.30
N GLU A 361 5.70 -22.30 -14.06
CA GLU A 361 5.99 -20.88 -13.82
C GLU A 361 4.76 -20.01 -14.21
N PRO A 362 4.50 -18.97 -13.45
CA PRO A 362 3.40 -18.05 -13.76
C PRO A 362 3.77 -17.13 -14.93
N PHE A 363 2.77 -16.77 -15.72
CA PHE A 363 2.91 -15.72 -16.74
C PHE A 363 2.47 -14.34 -16.25
N LEU A 364 1.72 -14.29 -15.14
CA LEU A 364 1.21 -13.05 -14.57
C LEU A 364 2.30 -12.30 -13.81
N TYR A 365 2.45 -11.01 -14.11
CA TYR A 365 3.29 -10.09 -13.35
C TYR A 365 2.67 -9.88 -11.96
N GLY A 366 3.44 -10.11 -10.91
CA GLY A 366 3.00 -9.88 -9.55
C GLY A 366 3.47 -10.91 -8.53
N ALA A 367 3.01 -10.77 -7.30
CA ALA A 367 3.33 -11.58 -6.14
C ALA A 367 2.07 -12.04 -5.38
N PRO A 368 1.89 -13.35 -5.15
CA PRO A 368 0.86 -13.82 -4.22
C PRO A 368 1.16 -13.34 -2.79
N MET A 369 0.15 -12.82 -2.10
CA MET A 369 0.31 -12.28 -0.74
C MET A 369 0.34 -13.40 0.30
N ILE A 370 1.45 -14.14 0.32
CA ILE A 370 1.74 -15.27 1.21
C ILE A 370 3.11 -15.02 1.87
N ARG A 371 3.14 -14.94 3.19
CA ARG A 371 4.30 -14.54 3.97
C ARG A 371 4.64 -15.59 5.05
N PRO A 372 5.72 -16.35 4.94
CA PRO A 372 6.17 -17.24 6.02
C PRO A 372 6.65 -16.44 7.23
N VAL A 373 6.23 -16.87 8.42
CA VAL A 373 6.59 -16.25 9.70
C VAL A 373 7.62 -17.12 10.40
N LEU A 374 8.79 -16.54 10.68
CA LEU A 374 9.95 -17.25 11.23
C LEU A 374 10.36 -16.73 12.62
N GLY A 375 11.31 -17.39 13.23
CA GLY A 375 11.97 -16.93 14.43
C GLY A 375 11.37 -17.42 15.74
N LYS A 376 11.70 -16.74 16.82
CA LYS A 376 11.17 -17.04 18.14
C LYS A 376 9.67 -16.81 18.14
N HIS A 377 8.95 -17.57 18.96
CA HIS A 377 7.57 -17.25 19.27
C HIS A 377 7.54 -15.83 19.85
N PHE A 378 7.14 -14.87 19.02
CA PHE A 378 6.57 -13.68 19.59
C PHE A 378 5.18 -14.12 20.05
N ASP A 379 4.91 -14.04 21.34
CA ASP A 379 3.53 -13.95 21.73
C ASP A 379 2.92 -12.85 20.86
N CYS A 380 2.24 -13.27 19.81
CA CYS A 380 1.26 -12.46 19.12
C CYS A 380 0.03 -12.38 20.05
N SER A 381 0.23 -12.04 21.28
CA SER A 381 -0.65 -11.07 21.93
C SER A 381 -0.68 -9.96 20.91
N PRO A 382 -1.86 -9.69 20.28
CA PRO A 382 -1.95 -8.69 19.21
C PRO A 382 -1.06 -7.59 19.67
N VAL A 383 -0.04 -7.18 18.84
CA VAL A 383 0.77 -6.01 19.19
C VAL A 383 -0.29 -5.14 19.73
N ARG A 384 -0.32 -5.01 21.07
CA ARG A 384 -1.41 -4.25 21.67
C ARG A 384 -1.36 -3.06 20.80
N GLU A 385 -2.38 -2.95 19.90
CA GLU A 385 -2.61 -1.69 19.26
C GLU A 385 -2.30 -0.77 20.36
N ILE A 386 -1.19 -0.02 20.28
CA ILE A 386 -0.84 0.86 21.38
C ILE A 386 -2.16 1.48 21.60
N ASP A 387 -2.86 0.99 22.64
CA ASP A 387 -4.33 1.07 22.84
C ASP A 387 -4.68 2.47 22.39
N GLN A 388 -5.04 2.65 21.07
CA GLN A 388 -5.04 3.97 20.46
C GLN A 388 -5.98 4.73 21.33
N LEU A 389 -5.47 5.72 22.05
CA LEU A 389 -6.24 6.46 23.02
C LEU A 389 -7.61 6.75 22.40
N GLN A 390 -8.58 5.89 22.69
CA GLN A 390 -9.94 6.03 22.17
C GLN A 390 -10.60 7.14 22.96
N PHE A 391 -11.03 8.16 22.27
CA PHE A 391 -11.81 9.22 22.87
C PHE A 391 -12.89 9.71 21.90
N SER A 392 -13.97 10.18 22.43
CA SER A 392 -15.03 10.83 21.67
C SER A 392 -15.13 12.31 22.01
N VAL A 393 -15.61 13.11 21.05
CA VAL A 393 -15.80 14.55 21.24
C VAL A 393 -17.17 14.95 20.73
N TYR A 394 -17.94 15.59 21.61
CA TYR A 394 -19.28 16.09 21.25
C TYR A 394 -19.65 17.34 22.07
N PRO A 395 -20.52 18.21 21.50
CA PRO A 395 -20.95 18.19 20.10
C PRO A 395 -19.79 18.54 19.15
N ASN A 396 -19.85 18.05 17.94
CA ASN A 396 -18.97 18.47 16.85
C ASN A 396 -19.78 18.46 15.55
N PRO A 397 -20.08 19.61 14.96
CA PRO A 397 -19.64 20.99 15.30
C PRO A 397 -20.13 21.54 16.64
N ALA A 398 -19.36 22.47 17.22
CA ALA A 398 -19.59 23.07 18.52
C ALA A 398 -19.50 24.61 18.50
N ASP A 399 -20.22 25.27 19.42
CA ASP A 399 -20.21 26.74 19.55
C ASP A 399 -19.33 27.23 20.72
N GLN A 400 -19.62 26.84 21.93
CA GLN A 400 -18.96 27.39 23.11
C GLN A 400 -18.11 26.36 23.86
N GLN A 401 -18.50 25.10 23.82
CA GLN A 401 -17.84 24.04 24.57
C GLN A 401 -17.96 22.69 23.85
N ILE A 402 -17.00 21.83 24.12
CA ILE A 402 -16.99 20.43 23.73
C ILE A 402 -16.78 19.54 24.94
N THR A 403 -17.35 18.38 24.94
CA THR A 403 -17.06 17.32 25.92
C THR A 403 -16.12 16.30 25.28
N VAL A 404 -14.99 16.05 25.92
CA VAL A 404 -14.08 14.96 25.61
C VAL A 404 -14.41 13.80 26.53
N ALA A 405 -14.85 12.69 25.96
CA ALA A 405 -15.06 11.43 26.68
C ALA A 405 -13.89 10.49 26.38
N LEU A 406 -13.16 10.08 27.40
CA LEU A 406 -12.09 9.10 27.34
C LEU A 406 -12.66 7.70 27.62
N ASP A 407 -12.42 6.74 26.72
CA ASP A 407 -12.85 5.37 26.91
C ASP A 407 -11.96 4.68 27.96
N ASN A 408 -12.62 4.10 28.95
CA ASN A 408 -12.05 3.26 30.02
C ASN A 408 -10.95 3.84 30.89
N GLY A 409 -11.30 4.52 31.96
CA GLY A 409 -10.68 4.64 33.30
C GLY A 409 -9.19 4.35 33.56
N LYS A 410 -8.37 4.22 32.52
CA LYS A 410 -6.97 3.79 32.59
C LYS A 410 -5.95 4.94 32.72
N TYR A 411 -6.40 6.19 32.58
CA TYR A 411 -5.46 7.31 32.50
C TYR A 411 -5.57 8.19 33.74
N GLN A 412 -4.50 8.26 34.55
CA GLN A 412 -4.47 9.12 35.72
C GLN A 412 -4.34 10.59 35.37
N LYS A 413 -3.75 10.94 34.24
CA LYS A 413 -3.63 12.29 33.70
C LYS A 413 -3.55 12.26 32.18
N ALA A 414 -4.33 13.10 31.52
CA ALA A 414 -4.23 13.34 30.10
C ALA A 414 -4.23 14.85 29.82
N LEU A 415 -3.60 15.23 28.71
CA LEU A 415 -3.51 16.63 28.26
C LEU A 415 -4.20 16.75 26.92
N ALA A 416 -5.14 17.68 26.78
CA ALA A 416 -5.78 18.06 25.54
C ALA A 416 -5.13 19.31 24.97
N VAL A 417 -4.56 19.24 23.78
CA VAL A 417 -3.96 20.38 23.09
C VAL A 417 -4.70 20.63 21.79
N MET A 418 -5.12 21.87 21.57
CA MET A 418 -5.83 22.27 20.38
C MET A 418 -4.92 23.10 19.47
N TYR A 419 -4.92 22.75 18.18
CA TYR A 419 -4.13 23.42 17.15
C TYR A 419 -5.05 23.98 16.07
N ASP A 420 -4.71 25.13 15.50
CA ASP A 420 -5.31 25.61 14.27
C ASP A 420 -4.74 24.84 13.05
N MET A 421 -5.30 25.09 11.87
CA MET A 421 -4.90 24.38 10.64
C MET A 421 -3.48 24.73 10.16
N THR A 422 -2.83 25.74 10.77
CA THR A 422 -1.41 26.06 10.51
C THR A 422 -0.46 25.29 11.44
N GLY A 423 -1.00 24.48 12.37
CA GLY A 423 -0.24 23.73 13.37
C GLY A 423 0.12 24.57 14.61
N ARG A 424 -0.39 25.79 14.74
CA ARG A 424 -0.14 26.64 15.91
C ARG A 424 -1.05 26.21 17.06
N LYS A 425 -0.47 26.00 18.23
CA LYS A 425 -1.21 25.72 19.46
C LYS A 425 -2.09 26.93 19.85
N VAL A 426 -3.39 26.72 20.01
CA VAL A 426 -4.38 27.75 20.34
C VAL A 426 -5.01 27.57 21.71
N ALA A 427 -5.03 26.36 22.28
CA ALA A 427 -5.51 26.09 23.61
C ALA A 427 -4.90 24.81 24.19
N GLU A 428 -4.93 24.70 25.54
CA GLU A 428 -4.47 23.51 26.27
C GLU A 428 -5.33 23.31 27.52
N TYR A 429 -5.70 22.04 27.78
CA TYR A 429 -6.57 21.68 28.89
C TYR A 429 -6.06 20.39 29.56
N SER A 430 -6.05 20.35 30.89
CA SER A 430 -5.81 19.12 31.65
C SER A 430 -7.11 18.29 31.73
N LEU A 431 -7.02 17.01 31.39
CA LEU A 431 -8.12 16.08 31.50
C LEU A 431 -7.89 15.19 32.74
N ASN A 432 -8.78 15.31 33.72
CA ASN A 432 -8.66 14.60 34.99
C ASN A 432 -9.76 13.56 35.22
N ASP A 433 -10.78 13.55 34.37
CA ASP A 433 -11.95 12.69 34.47
C ASP A 433 -12.23 11.96 33.12
N ASN A 434 -13.09 10.96 33.16
CA ASN A 434 -13.54 10.28 31.95
C ASN A 434 -14.35 11.21 31.02
N TYR A 435 -14.98 12.24 31.55
CA TYR A 435 -15.74 13.23 30.81
C TYR A 435 -15.25 14.62 31.19
N ASN A 436 -14.63 15.32 30.26
CA ASN A 436 -14.06 16.64 30.48
C ASN A 436 -14.72 17.66 29.53
N THR A 437 -15.26 18.74 30.08
CA THR A 437 -15.82 19.82 29.29
C THR A 437 -14.77 20.89 29.04
N LEU A 438 -14.48 21.16 27.76
CA LEU A 438 -13.49 22.14 27.33
C LEU A 438 -14.21 23.38 26.80
N ASN A 439 -13.87 24.53 27.29
CA ASN A 439 -14.41 25.81 26.83
C ASN A 439 -13.63 26.27 25.58
N ILE A 440 -14.31 26.40 24.44
CA ILE A 440 -13.77 26.86 23.17
C ILE A 440 -14.37 28.17 22.69
N SER A 441 -15.10 28.89 23.56
CA SER A 441 -15.79 30.14 23.20
C SER A 441 -14.83 31.25 22.74
N GLY A 442 -13.58 31.23 23.19
CA GLY A 442 -12.54 32.17 22.76
C GLY A 442 -11.88 31.90 21.42
N LEU A 443 -12.26 30.79 20.73
CA LEU A 443 -11.73 30.47 19.45
C LEU A 443 -12.63 31.04 18.33
N ASN A 444 -12.01 31.44 17.22
CA ASN A 444 -12.73 31.87 16.04
C ASN A 444 -13.45 30.68 15.37
N SER A 445 -14.51 30.97 14.60
CA SER A 445 -15.15 29.94 13.78
C SER A 445 -14.14 29.34 12.81
N GLY A 446 -14.10 28.02 12.71
CA GLY A 446 -13.11 27.34 11.87
C GLY A 446 -12.86 25.88 12.27
N MET A 447 -11.87 25.29 11.63
CA MET A 447 -11.44 23.93 11.87
C MET A 447 -10.21 23.88 12.76
N TYR A 448 -10.20 22.94 13.70
CA TYR A 448 -9.12 22.74 14.66
C TYR A 448 -8.79 21.25 14.78
N LEU A 449 -7.58 20.95 15.20
CA LEU A 449 -7.13 19.61 15.56
C LEU A 449 -7.00 19.52 17.08
N LEU A 450 -7.76 18.63 17.70
CA LEU A 450 -7.66 18.33 19.13
C LEU A 450 -6.79 17.08 19.30
N GLN A 451 -5.62 17.25 19.89
CA GLN A 451 -4.72 16.17 20.27
C GLN A 451 -4.87 15.88 21.76
N ILE A 452 -5.15 14.62 22.09
CA ILE A 452 -5.10 14.13 23.47
C ILE A 452 -3.79 13.38 23.65
N LYS A 453 -3.06 13.69 24.72
CA LYS A 453 -1.80 13.04 25.11
C LYS A 453 -1.92 12.47 26.52
N THR A 454 -1.46 11.25 26.68
CA THR A 454 -1.19 10.61 27.97
C THR A 454 0.31 10.38 28.12
N GLU A 455 0.77 9.71 29.18
CA GLU A 455 2.20 9.40 29.36
C GLU A 455 2.78 8.57 28.22
N ASN A 456 1.99 7.67 27.61
CA ASN A 456 2.46 6.69 26.64
C ASN A 456 1.73 6.74 25.29
N GLN A 457 0.70 7.60 25.13
CA GLN A 457 -0.17 7.56 23.98
C GLN A 457 -0.60 8.97 23.53
N ALA A 458 -0.90 9.11 22.26
CA ALA A 458 -1.52 10.32 21.72
C ALA A 458 -2.54 9.94 20.62
N ALA A 459 -3.66 10.68 20.59
CA ALA A 459 -4.64 10.56 19.52
C ALA A 459 -5.14 11.94 19.11
N ILE A 460 -5.60 12.10 17.87
CA ILE A 460 -6.03 13.38 17.30
C ILE A 460 -7.42 13.24 16.70
N LYS A 461 -8.28 14.23 16.96
CA LYS A 461 -9.57 14.38 16.28
C LYS A 461 -9.77 15.80 15.76
N LYS A 462 -10.49 15.89 14.66
CA LYS A 462 -10.90 17.13 14.02
C LYS A 462 -12.11 17.73 14.77
N ILE A 463 -12.05 19.03 15.09
CA ILE A 463 -13.13 19.81 15.71
C ILE A 463 -13.54 20.93 14.77
N ILE A 464 -14.84 21.13 14.65
CA ILE A 464 -15.43 22.23 13.89
C ILE A 464 -16.05 23.20 14.87
N LYS A 465 -15.52 24.42 14.95
CA LYS A 465 -16.06 25.55 15.74
C LYS A 465 -16.97 26.38 14.83
N ARG A 466 -18.20 26.57 15.25
CA ARG A 466 -19.17 27.47 14.59
C ARG A 466 -19.01 28.93 15.00
#